data_887d951c8acb59a04b7d810752cc6af3
#
_entry.id   887d951c8acb59a04b7d810752cc6af3
#
_cell.length_a   1.000
_cell.length_b   1.000
_cell.length_c   1.000
_cell.angle_alpha   90.00
_cell.angle_beta   90.00
_cell.angle_gamma   90.00
#
_symmetry.space_group_name_H-M   'P 1'
#
loop_
_entity.id
_entity.type
_entity.pdbx_description
1 polymer ?
#
loop_
_entity_poly.entity_id
_entity_poly.type
_entity_poly.pdbx_seq_one_letter_code
_entity_poly.pdbx_strand_id
1 'polypeptide(L)'
;MERVGILVVSYGSREAAMADSFSRSEKYDVDLYVVDKQRNPFNMRRSKEHVVIPSLDVNAICRFAKSFEDQIDFGIVGPEKPIIEGVRDLVEKETEIPMICPTKEFAIEGSKVTQRHLFQEVVPEVNPRFKVFDPKAYKSINDVRTELCDWLDELGNKVAVKPDAPAAGKGVGVWGDHFTTRDQLFEHFLANYQAGPVIVEEKIEGEESSFQAFCDGKHLIPLPETRDYKRAFDGDKGTNTGGMGSYKDAGNYLPFMTKDDREKEEEIIERLFRKLKGRGSNPGLRGIPFYEAFMHTGKGPKILENNSRPGDPEIQ
;
A
#
# COMPACT_ATOMS: atom_id res chain seq x y z
N MET A 1 33.04 -5.05 14.01
CA MET A 1 31.92 -4.18 13.57
C MET A 1 30.95 -4.11 14.72
N GLU A 2 30.25 -3.01 14.87
CA GLU A 2 29.15 -2.89 15.82
C GLU A 2 28.04 -3.85 15.42
N ARG A 3 27.43 -4.54 16.40
CA ARG A 3 26.35 -5.50 16.14
C ARG A 3 25.01 -4.79 16.11
N VAL A 4 24.15 -5.16 15.17
CA VAL A 4 22.77 -4.64 15.05
C VAL A 4 21.81 -5.80 14.84
N GLY A 5 20.83 -5.93 15.72
CA GLY A 5 19.72 -6.88 15.62
C GLY A 5 18.51 -6.28 14.92
N ILE A 6 18.00 -6.94 13.88
CA ILE A 6 16.85 -6.43 13.11
C ILE A 6 15.72 -7.46 13.07
N LEU A 7 14.55 -7.07 13.56
CA LEU A 7 13.32 -7.82 13.34
C LEU A 7 12.77 -7.55 11.94
N VAL A 8 12.56 -8.60 11.15
CA VAL A 8 11.94 -8.49 9.83
C VAL A 8 10.61 -9.25 9.83
N VAL A 9 9.49 -8.53 9.64
CA VAL A 9 8.18 -9.15 9.44
C VAL A 9 7.92 -9.28 7.96
N SER A 10 7.78 -10.52 7.47
CA SER A 10 7.92 -10.89 6.07
C SER A 10 6.69 -11.65 5.52
N TYR A 11 6.36 -11.30 4.28
CA TYR A 11 5.41 -12.06 3.46
C TYR A 11 6.12 -12.84 2.34
N GLY A 12 7.18 -12.28 1.75
CA GLY A 12 7.79 -12.88 0.57
C GLY A 12 9.10 -12.24 0.07
N SER A 13 9.13 -11.88 -1.20
CA SER A 13 10.35 -11.47 -1.93
C SER A 13 10.90 -10.12 -1.51
N ARG A 14 10.06 -9.15 -1.24
CA ARG A 14 10.45 -7.81 -0.77
C ARG A 14 11.30 -7.88 0.50
N GLU A 15 10.84 -8.60 1.50
CA GLU A 15 11.56 -8.72 2.76
C GLU A 15 12.79 -9.60 2.63
N ALA A 16 12.80 -10.57 1.71
CA ALA A 16 14.00 -11.32 1.38
C ALA A 16 15.09 -10.42 0.76
N ALA A 17 14.72 -9.47 -0.10
CA ALA A 17 15.65 -8.47 -0.63
C ALA A 17 16.15 -7.51 0.46
N MET A 18 15.29 -7.07 1.39
CA MET A 18 15.69 -6.28 2.56
C MET A 18 16.67 -7.06 3.44
N ALA A 19 16.37 -8.32 3.77
CA ALA A 19 17.23 -9.19 4.56
C ALA A 19 18.61 -9.40 3.90
N ASP A 20 18.63 -9.54 2.56
CA ASP A 20 19.89 -9.61 1.80
C ASP A 20 20.68 -8.31 1.90
N SER A 21 20.01 -7.17 1.72
CA SER A 21 20.62 -5.85 1.81
C SER A 21 21.23 -5.61 3.20
N PHE A 22 20.52 -5.93 4.27
CA PHE A 22 21.03 -5.82 5.64
C PHE A 22 22.22 -6.74 5.88
N SER A 23 22.15 -8.00 5.41
CA SER A 23 23.23 -9.00 5.58
C SER A 23 24.52 -8.62 4.85
N ARG A 24 24.46 -7.74 3.86
CA ARG A 24 25.62 -7.23 3.10
C ARG A 24 26.20 -5.95 3.65
N SER A 25 25.80 -5.53 4.86
CA SER A 25 26.34 -4.32 5.48
C SER A 25 27.84 -4.44 5.70
N GLU A 26 28.59 -3.45 5.21
CA GLU A 26 30.04 -3.35 5.45
C GLU A 26 30.37 -2.60 6.76
N LYS A 27 29.37 -1.99 7.40
CA LYS A 27 29.54 -1.17 8.60
C LYS A 27 29.14 -1.89 9.87
N TYR A 28 28.14 -2.78 9.78
CA TYR A 28 27.53 -3.44 10.92
C TYR A 28 27.58 -4.96 10.75
N ASP A 29 27.69 -5.67 11.86
CA ASP A 29 27.46 -7.11 11.95
C ASP A 29 25.98 -7.33 12.26
N VAL A 30 25.20 -7.79 11.25
CA VAL A 30 23.74 -7.80 11.33
C VAL A 30 23.19 -9.17 11.69
N ASP A 31 22.48 -9.22 12.83
CA ASP A 31 21.68 -10.37 13.24
C ASP A 31 20.20 -10.19 12.81
N LEU A 32 19.69 -11.08 11.99
CA LEU A 32 18.30 -11.03 11.54
C LEU A 32 17.42 -11.95 12.39
N TYR A 33 16.31 -11.42 12.87
CA TYR A 33 15.21 -12.09 13.57
C TYR A 33 13.99 -12.04 12.65
N VAL A 34 13.62 -13.16 12.03
CA VAL A 34 12.65 -13.13 10.93
C VAL A 34 11.36 -13.84 11.30
N VAL A 35 10.25 -13.12 11.12
CA VAL A 35 8.89 -13.67 11.15
C VAL A 35 8.38 -13.75 9.72
N ASP A 36 8.26 -14.96 9.17
CA ASP A 36 7.73 -15.20 7.83
C ASP A 36 6.28 -15.70 7.87
N LYS A 37 5.46 -15.28 6.90
CA LYS A 37 4.12 -15.85 6.69
C LYS A 37 4.16 -17.31 6.26
N GLN A 38 5.18 -17.65 5.49
CA GLN A 38 5.43 -19.02 4.99
C GLN A 38 6.92 -19.28 5.03
N ARG A 39 7.29 -20.55 5.01
CA ARG A 39 8.69 -20.96 5.03
C ARG A 39 9.44 -20.38 3.83
N ASN A 40 10.30 -19.40 4.07
CA ASN A 40 11.19 -18.81 3.07
C ASN A 40 12.61 -19.33 3.27
N PRO A 41 13.14 -20.21 2.40
CA PRO A 41 14.47 -20.80 2.56
C PRO A 41 15.60 -19.77 2.51
N PHE A 42 15.39 -18.63 1.85
CA PHE A 42 16.36 -17.56 1.76
C PHE A 42 16.49 -16.84 3.12
N ASN A 43 15.37 -16.42 3.71
CA ASN A 43 15.34 -15.81 5.02
C ASN A 43 15.87 -16.74 6.12
N MET A 44 15.44 -18.00 6.10
CA MET A 44 15.91 -19.02 7.05
C MET A 44 17.42 -19.18 7.08
N ARG A 45 18.12 -19.10 5.94
CA ARG A 45 19.57 -19.25 5.87
C ARG A 45 20.34 -18.04 6.38
N ARG A 46 19.70 -16.86 6.38
CA ARG A 46 20.31 -15.59 6.77
C ARG A 46 19.92 -15.13 8.17
N SER A 47 18.84 -15.65 8.69
CA SER A 47 18.38 -15.28 10.03
C SER A 47 19.14 -16.03 11.13
N LYS A 48 19.38 -15.33 12.22
CA LYS A 48 19.81 -15.91 13.47
C LYS A 48 18.65 -16.69 14.11
N GLU A 49 17.47 -16.11 14.09
CA GLU A 49 16.23 -16.73 14.54
C GLU A 49 15.14 -16.57 13.48
N HIS A 50 14.34 -17.62 13.29
CA HIS A 50 13.30 -17.65 12.27
C HIS A 50 12.05 -18.37 12.78
N VAL A 51 10.88 -17.76 12.56
CA VAL A 51 9.59 -18.35 12.86
C VAL A 51 8.61 -18.19 11.71
N VAL A 52 7.73 -19.17 11.51
CA VAL A 52 6.64 -19.09 10.56
C VAL A 52 5.33 -18.83 11.30
N ILE A 53 4.69 -17.71 10.98
CA ILE A 53 3.38 -17.31 11.50
C ILE A 53 2.45 -17.09 10.31
N PRO A 54 1.70 -18.11 9.84
CA PRO A 54 0.91 -18.04 8.60
C PRO A 54 -0.15 -16.94 8.57
N SER A 55 -0.71 -16.60 9.72
CA SER A 55 -1.69 -15.51 9.87
C SER A 55 -1.06 -14.13 9.94
N LEU A 56 0.24 -14.02 10.24
CA LEU A 56 0.93 -12.80 10.65
C LEU A 56 0.20 -12.11 11.83
N ASP A 57 -0.30 -12.90 12.78
CA ASP A 57 -0.98 -12.42 13.97
C ASP A 57 -0.09 -11.50 14.79
N VAL A 58 -0.54 -10.28 15.08
CA VAL A 58 0.26 -9.25 15.73
C VAL A 58 0.69 -9.61 17.15
N ASN A 59 -0.12 -10.39 17.88
CA ASN A 59 0.25 -10.85 19.21
C ASN A 59 1.34 -11.93 19.15
N ALA A 60 1.30 -12.80 18.15
CA ALA A 60 2.35 -13.79 17.93
C ALA A 60 3.67 -13.13 17.49
N ILE A 61 3.62 -12.12 16.62
CA ILE A 61 4.79 -11.31 16.25
C ILE A 61 5.37 -10.62 17.47
N CYS A 62 4.53 -9.99 18.30
CA CYS A 62 4.97 -9.31 19.52
C CYS A 62 5.63 -10.28 20.53
N ARG A 63 5.06 -11.49 20.73
CA ARG A 63 5.69 -12.50 21.58
C ARG A 63 7.06 -12.92 21.07
N PHE A 64 7.23 -13.10 19.76
CA PHE A 64 8.51 -13.42 19.17
C PHE A 64 9.51 -12.28 19.38
N ALA A 65 9.12 -11.02 19.09
CA ALA A 65 9.96 -9.85 19.34
C ALA A 65 10.41 -9.77 20.80
N LYS A 66 9.48 -9.94 21.75
CA LYS A 66 9.74 -9.91 23.20
C LYS A 66 10.71 -10.99 23.66
N SER A 67 10.73 -12.15 23.00
CA SER A 67 11.68 -13.23 23.34
C SER A 67 13.13 -12.88 23.03
N PHE A 68 13.37 -11.87 22.21
CA PHE A 68 14.70 -11.42 21.79
C PHE A 68 14.89 -9.91 21.98
N GLU A 69 14.13 -9.28 22.88
CA GLU A 69 14.11 -7.83 23.08
C GLU A 69 15.50 -7.24 23.30
N ASP A 70 16.33 -7.87 24.14
CA ASP A 70 17.70 -7.42 24.42
C ASP A 70 18.67 -7.57 23.22
N GLN A 71 18.22 -8.15 22.12
CA GLN A 71 19.05 -8.47 20.96
C GLN A 71 18.57 -7.78 19.69
N ILE A 72 17.39 -7.16 19.69
CA ILE A 72 16.78 -6.48 18.55
C ILE A 72 16.83 -4.98 18.77
N ASP A 73 17.53 -4.26 17.91
CA ASP A 73 17.65 -2.80 17.97
C ASP A 73 16.48 -2.08 17.29
N PHE A 74 15.89 -2.69 16.23
CA PHE A 74 14.68 -2.18 15.59
C PHE A 74 13.99 -3.27 14.75
N GLY A 75 12.71 -3.00 14.38
CA GLY A 75 11.96 -3.86 13.50
C GLY A 75 11.50 -3.14 12.22
N ILE A 76 11.40 -3.89 11.12
CA ILE A 76 10.81 -3.43 9.86
C ILE A 76 9.68 -4.37 9.43
N VAL A 77 8.60 -3.79 8.89
CA VAL A 77 7.41 -4.52 8.48
C VAL A 77 7.17 -4.30 7.00
N GLY A 78 7.15 -5.37 6.24
CA GLY A 78 6.88 -5.31 4.81
C GLY A 78 5.39 -5.45 4.46
N PRO A 79 4.66 -6.47 4.97
CA PRO A 79 3.27 -6.71 4.59
C PRO A 79 2.30 -5.72 5.25
N GLU A 80 1.22 -5.39 4.53
CA GLU A 80 0.19 -4.44 4.94
C GLU A 80 -0.63 -4.92 6.14
N LYS A 81 -1.00 -6.19 6.19
CA LYS A 81 -1.91 -6.72 7.21
C LYS A 81 -1.47 -6.43 8.65
N PRO A 82 -0.25 -6.80 9.09
CA PRO A 82 0.16 -6.51 10.46
C PRO A 82 0.27 -5.00 10.74
N ILE A 83 0.56 -4.15 9.76
CA ILE A 83 0.60 -2.69 9.93
C ILE A 83 -0.81 -2.17 10.23
N ILE A 84 -1.80 -2.56 9.42
CA ILE A 84 -3.21 -2.19 9.59
C ILE A 84 -3.78 -2.73 10.90
N GLU A 85 -3.35 -3.89 11.34
CA GLU A 85 -3.74 -4.49 12.62
C GLU A 85 -3.03 -3.87 13.83
N GLY A 86 -1.98 -3.03 13.62
CA GLY A 86 -1.30 -2.27 14.68
C GLY A 86 -0.12 -3.03 15.31
N VAL A 87 0.64 -3.76 14.52
CA VAL A 87 1.84 -4.47 14.99
C VAL A 87 2.84 -3.54 15.67
N ARG A 88 3.05 -2.34 15.12
CA ARG A 88 3.93 -1.33 15.71
C ARG A 88 3.42 -0.88 17.07
N ASP A 89 2.12 -0.53 17.13
CA ASP A 89 1.49 -0.04 18.37
C ASP A 89 1.63 -1.06 19.50
N LEU A 90 1.51 -2.36 19.18
CA LEU A 90 1.63 -3.42 20.16
C LEU A 90 3.09 -3.69 20.55
N VAL A 91 4.01 -3.80 19.56
CA VAL A 91 5.41 -4.11 19.83
C VAL A 91 6.07 -2.96 20.62
N GLU A 92 5.93 -1.70 20.19
CA GLU A 92 6.48 -0.54 20.89
C GLU A 92 5.86 -0.32 22.29
N LYS A 93 4.65 -0.84 22.54
CA LYS A 93 4.04 -0.82 23.88
C LYS A 93 4.58 -1.89 24.83
N GLU A 94 4.86 -3.08 24.31
CA GLU A 94 5.19 -4.27 25.10
C GLU A 94 6.71 -4.52 25.16
N THR A 95 7.50 -3.78 24.38
CA THR A 95 8.96 -3.88 24.27
C THR A 95 9.57 -2.50 24.03
N GLU A 96 10.91 -2.40 24.16
CA GLU A 96 11.66 -1.18 23.79
C GLU A 96 12.08 -1.15 22.31
N ILE A 97 11.61 -2.08 21.48
CA ILE A 97 11.98 -2.22 20.06
C ILE A 97 11.23 -1.18 19.20
N PRO A 98 11.91 -0.19 18.61
CA PRO A 98 11.28 0.75 17.69
C PRO A 98 10.95 0.07 16.35
N MET A 99 9.74 0.31 15.82
CA MET A 99 9.28 -0.30 14.58
C MET A 99 9.28 0.68 13.40
N ILE A 100 9.77 0.24 12.25
CA ILE A 100 9.83 1.01 11.00
C ILE A 100 8.62 0.65 10.14
N CYS A 101 7.49 1.19 10.51
CA CYS A 101 6.23 1.23 9.76
C CYS A 101 5.31 2.28 10.39
N PRO A 102 4.23 2.73 9.72
CA PRO A 102 3.23 3.58 10.34
C PRO A 102 2.51 2.87 11.51
N THR A 103 2.00 3.65 12.46
CA THR A 103 1.05 3.14 13.46
C THR A 103 -0.29 2.81 12.79
N LYS A 104 -1.14 2.06 13.48
CA LYS A 104 -2.47 1.68 13.00
C LYS A 104 -3.29 2.88 12.53
N GLU A 105 -3.23 4.00 13.26
CA GLU A 105 -3.93 5.24 12.92
C GLU A 105 -3.54 5.80 11.54
N PHE A 106 -2.27 5.66 11.16
CA PHE A 106 -1.72 6.18 9.91
C PHE A 106 -1.51 5.11 8.82
N ALA A 107 -1.96 3.89 9.07
CA ALA A 107 -2.03 2.83 8.06
C ALA A 107 -3.28 3.03 7.18
N ILE A 108 -3.32 4.14 6.41
CA ILE A 108 -4.50 4.54 5.62
C ILE A 108 -4.83 3.56 4.48
N GLU A 109 -3.92 2.68 4.13
CA GLU A 109 -4.14 1.54 3.23
C GLU A 109 -5.32 0.66 3.67
N GLY A 110 -5.65 0.67 4.97
CA GLY A 110 -6.72 -0.12 5.55
C GLY A 110 -8.13 0.18 5.02
N SER A 111 -8.37 1.36 4.45
CA SER A 111 -9.69 1.76 3.93
C SER A 111 -9.57 2.70 2.73
N LYS A 112 -10.03 2.24 1.57
CA LYS A 112 -10.10 3.05 0.35
C LYS A 112 -11.11 4.19 0.47
N VAL A 113 -12.17 4.00 1.24
CA VAL A 113 -13.14 5.06 1.58
C VAL A 113 -12.44 6.19 2.33
N THR A 114 -11.67 5.86 3.36
CA THR A 114 -10.89 6.83 4.13
C THR A 114 -9.89 7.57 3.24
N GLN A 115 -9.18 6.86 2.37
CA GLN A 115 -8.25 7.46 1.40
C GLN A 115 -8.97 8.46 0.50
N ARG A 116 -10.09 8.08 -0.12
CA ARG A 116 -10.84 8.96 -1.04
C ARG A 116 -11.34 10.23 -0.36
N HIS A 117 -11.81 10.13 0.88
CA HIS A 117 -12.22 11.30 1.66
C HIS A 117 -11.04 12.20 2.03
N LEU A 118 -9.90 11.62 2.43
CA LEU A 118 -8.66 12.38 2.69
C LEU A 118 -8.19 13.11 1.43
N PHE A 119 -8.15 12.42 0.28
CA PHE A 119 -7.75 13.02 -0.99
C PHE A 119 -8.73 14.10 -1.43
N GLN A 120 -10.03 13.90 -1.22
CA GLN A 120 -11.05 14.91 -1.54
C GLN A 120 -10.90 16.17 -0.69
N GLU A 121 -10.48 16.02 0.57
CA GLU A 121 -10.24 17.15 1.47
C GLU A 121 -8.96 17.92 1.12
N VAL A 122 -7.88 17.21 0.78
CA VAL A 122 -6.52 17.79 0.72
C VAL A 122 -6.06 18.09 -0.71
N VAL A 123 -6.38 17.20 -1.65
CA VAL A 123 -5.91 17.23 -3.04
C VAL A 123 -7.04 16.86 -4.03
N PRO A 124 -8.20 17.56 -3.98
CA PRO A 124 -9.39 17.20 -4.76
C PRO A 124 -9.14 17.18 -6.28
N GLU A 125 -8.20 17.98 -6.77
CA GLU A 125 -7.86 18.09 -8.19
C GLU A 125 -7.24 16.82 -8.78
N VAL A 126 -6.63 15.98 -7.94
CA VAL A 126 -6.00 14.71 -8.36
C VAL A 126 -6.78 13.49 -7.92
N ASN A 127 -7.80 13.67 -7.09
CA ASN A 127 -8.68 12.58 -6.67
C ASN A 127 -9.66 12.24 -7.80
N PRO A 128 -9.81 10.97 -8.21
CA PRO A 128 -10.88 10.56 -9.11
C PRO A 128 -12.27 10.93 -8.57
N ARG A 129 -13.22 11.21 -9.44
CA ARG A 129 -14.62 11.31 -9.04
C ARG A 129 -15.06 9.96 -8.50
N PHE A 130 -15.69 9.92 -7.35
CA PHE A 130 -16.06 8.67 -6.69
C PHE A 130 -17.39 8.77 -5.96
N LYS A 131 -18.01 7.62 -5.75
CA LYS A 131 -19.17 7.44 -4.89
C LYS A 131 -19.00 6.22 -4.02
N VAL A 132 -19.38 6.36 -2.75
CA VAL A 132 -19.33 5.27 -1.77
C VAL A 132 -20.71 4.68 -1.59
N PHE A 133 -20.82 3.37 -1.71
CA PHE A 133 -22.02 2.60 -1.45
C PHE A 133 -21.81 1.77 -0.17
N ASP A 134 -22.32 2.27 0.94
CA ASP A 134 -22.25 1.57 2.23
C ASP A 134 -23.55 0.78 2.45
N PRO A 135 -23.52 -0.55 2.69
CA PRO A 135 -24.70 -1.34 2.99
C PRO A 135 -25.58 -0.80 4.12
N LYS A 136 -24.98 -0.06 5.05
CA LYS A 136 -25.71 0.56 6.17
C LYS A 136 -26.50 1.83 5.80
N ALA A 137 -26.18 2.44 4.66
CA ALA A 137 -26.80 3.70 4.25
C ALA A 137 -28.10 3.51 3.47
N TYR A 138 -28.38 2.31 2.95
CA TYR A 138 -29.50 2.05 2.06
C TYR A 138 -30.54 1.14 2.71
N LYS A 139 -31.83 1.40 2.42
CA LYS A 139 -32.95 0.60 2.91
C LYS A 139 -33.22 -0.64 2.07
N SER A 140 -32.90 -0.60 0.81
CA SER A 140 -33.09 -1.71 -0.12
C SER A 140 -32.01 -1.77 -1.20
N ILE A 141 -31.85 -2.95 -1.79
CA ILE A 141 -30.94 -3.14 -2.93
C ILE A 141 -31.42 -2.42 -4.19
N ASN A 142 -32.74 -2.15 -4.30
CA ASN A 142 -33.28 -1.38 -5.41
C ASN A 142 -32.83 0.09 -5.33
N ASP A 143 -32.78 0.68 -4.13
CA ASP A 143 -32.28 2.05 -3.95
C ASP A 143 -30.81 2.14 -4.38
N VAL A 144 -30.00 1.15 -3.96
CA VAL A 144 -28.58 1.03 -4.37
C VAL A 144 -28.46 0.93 -5.88
N ARG A 145 -29.28 0.07 -6.52
CA ARG A 145 -29.25 -0.13 -7.97
C ARG A 145 -29.63 1.14 -8.73
N THR A 146 -30.64 1.85 -8.28
CA THR A 146 -31.06 3.12 -8.88
C THR A 146 -29.91 4.14 -8.82
N GLU A 147 -29.36 4.36 -7.63
CA GLU A 147 -28.28 5.33 -7.41
C GLU A 147 -26.97 4.94 -8.16
N LEU A 148 -26.69 3.64 -8.27
CA LEU A 148 -25.57 3.15 -9.07
C LEU A 148 -25.80 3.41 -10.55
N CYS A 149 -27.02 3.18 -11.08
CA CYS A 149 -27.35 3.47 -12.48
C CYS A 149 -27.19 4.96 -12.78
N ASP A 150 -27.72 5.84 -11.93
CA ASP A 150 -27.57 7.30 -12.07
C ASP A 150 -26.09 7.70 -12.11
N TRP A 151 -25.27 7.12 -11.23
CA TRP A 151 -23.83 7.35 -11.21
C TRP A 151 -23.11 6.85 -12.48
N LEU A 152 -23.52 5.68 -12.98
CA LEU A 152 -23.01 5.15 -14.25
C LEU A 152 -23.41 6.00 -15.45
N ASP A 153 -24.62 6.58 -15.45
CA ASP A 153 -25.06 7.51 -16.50
C ASP A 153 -24.21 8.79 -16.49
N GLU A 154 -23.88 9.29 -15.31
CA GLU A 154 -23.03 10.48 -15.14
C GLU A 154 -21.59 10.25 -15.61
N LEU A 155 -21.02 9.05 -15.42
CA LEU A 155 -19.64 8.69 -15.78
C LEU A 155 -19.53 8.02 -17.17
N GLY A 156 -20.64 7.78 -17.88
CA GLY A 156 -20.63 7.09 -19.17
C GLY A 156 -20.17 5.63 -19.08
N ASN A 157 -20.48 4.94 -17.99
CA ASN A 157 -20.07 3.58 -17.62
C ASN A 157 -18.55 3.36 -17.40
N LYS A 158 -17.70 4.34 -17.66
CA LYS A 158 -16.24 4.23 -17.48
C LYS A 158 -15.87 4.31 -16.00
N VAL A 159 -15.94 3.19 -15.31
CA VAL A 159 -15.76 3.12 -13.86
C VAL A 159 -14.82 1.99 -13.45
N ALA A 160 -14.23 2.17 -12.25
CA ALA A 160 -13.62 1.13 -11.45
C ALA A 160 -14.46 0.87 -10.18
N VAL A 161 -14.73 -0.39 -9.88
CA VAL A 161 -15.46 -0.86 -8.70
C VAL A 161 -14.45 -1.45 -7.73
N LYS A 162 -14.35 -0.92 -6.52
CA LYS A 162 -13.34 -1.32 -5.53
C LYS A 162 -13.99 -1.62 -4.16
N PRO A 163 -13.74 -2.78 -3.55
CA PRO A 163 -14.14 -3.01 -2.14
C PRO A 163 -13.33 -2.10 -1.20
N ASP A 164 -13.94 -1.72 -0.07
CA ASP A 164 -13.28 -0.94 0.99
C ASP A 164 -12.38 -1.82 1.88
N ALA A 165 -11.46 -2.55 1.29
CA ALA A 165 -10.48 -3.34 2.02
C ALA A 165 -9.22 -3.51 1.18
N PRO A 166 -8.06 -3.75 1.82
CA PRO A 166 -6.87 -4.19 1.10
C PRO A 166 -7.16 -5.53 0.43
N ALA A 167 -7.13 -5.57 -0.89
CA ALA A 167 -7.52 -6.76 -1.65
C ALA A 167 -6.37 -7.28 -2.54
N ALA A 168 -5.17 -6.71 -2.44
CA ALA A 168 -4.02 -7.04 -3.30
C ALA A 168 -4.43 -7.11 -4.79
N GLY A 169 -5.21 -6.13 -5.26
CA GLY A 169 -5.77 -6.08 -6.62
C GLY A 169 -6.93 -7.07 -6.87
N LYS A 170 -7.22 -7.97 -5.95
CA LYS A 170 -8.35 -8.91 -6.04
C LYS A 170 -9.63 -8.19 -5.60
N GLY A 171 -10.70 -8.37 -6.38
CA GLY A 171 -11.99 -7.70 -6.12
C GLY A 171 -12.13 -6.32 -6.77
N VAL A 172 -11.07 -5.73 -7.31
CA VAL A 172 -11.16 -4.53 -8.15
C VAL A 172 -11.64 -4.94 -9.53
N GLY A 173 -12.77 -4.35 -9.98
CA GLY A 173 -13.30 -4.52 -11.32
C GLY A 173 -13.22 -3.22 -12.10
N VAL A 174 -12.83 -3.27 -13.36
CA VAL A 174 -12.65 -2.11 -14.23
C VAL A 174 -13.46 -2.32 -15.51
N TRP A 175 -14.21 -1.29 -15.91
CA TRP A 175 -14.98 -1.29 -17.15
C TRP A 175 -14.10 -1.50 -18.38
N GLY A 176 -14.50 -2.41 -19.24
CA GLY A 176 -13.78 -2.79 -20.45
C GLY A 176 -12.77 -3.92 -20.24
N ASP A 177 -12.31 -4.12 -19.01
CA ASP A 177 -11.33 -5.17 -18.66
C ASP A 177 -12.02 -6.37 -17.98
N HIS A 178 -12.87 -6.12 -16.98
CA HIS A 178 -13.52 -7.14 -16.16
C HIS A 178 -15.01 -7.30 -16.46
N PHE A 179 -15.65 -6.24 -16.91
CA PHE A 179 -17.06 -6.22 -17.31
C PHE A 179 -17.27 -5.24 -18.44
N THR A 180 -18.18 -5.59 -19.38
CA THR A 180 -18.53 -4.79 -20.56
C THR A 180 -20.03 -4.46 -20.61
N THR A 181 -20.80 -5.02 -19.69
CA THR A 181 -22.23 -4.75 -19.52
C THR A 181 -22.53 -4.31 -18.09
N ARG A 182 -23.62 -3.56 -17.89
CA ARG A 182 -24.07 -3.13 -16.56
C ARG A 182 -24.48 -4.31 -15.68
N ASP A 183 -25.01 -5.39 -16.27
CA ASP A 183 -25.39 -6.58 -15.51
C ASP A 183 -24.14 -7.26 -14.91
N GLN A 184 -23.07 -7.44 -15.71
CA GLN A 184 -21.79 -7.96 -15.21
C GLN A 184 -21.17 -7.04 -14.13
N LEU A 185 -21.24 -5.72 -14.33
CA LEU A 185 -20.78 -4.75 -13.33
C LEU A 185 -21.58 -4.90 -12.03
N PHE A 186 -22.92 -5.02 -12.15
CA PHE A 186 -23.79 -5.12 -10.98
C PHE A 186 -23.58 -6.45 -10.22
N GLU A 187 -23.33 -7.56 -10.91
CA GLU A 187 -22.95 -8.83 -10.30
C GLU A 187 -21.65 -8.69 -9.52
N HIS A 188 -20.61 -8.10 -10.13
CA HIS A 188 -19.33 -7.83 -9.48
C HIS A 188 -19.47 -6.87 -8.29
N PHE A 189 -20.26 -5.81 -8.44
CA PHE A 189 -20.57 -4.85 -7.38
C PHE A 189 -21.24 -5.56 -6.19
N LEU A 190 -22.29 -6.36 -6.44
CA LEU A 190 -23.03 -7.07 -5.41
C LEU A 190 -22.17 -8.05 -4.63
N ALA A 191 -21.28 -8.77 -5.30
CA ALA A 191 -20.37 -9.71 -4.64
C ALA A 191 -19.48 -9.00 -3.61
N ASN A 192 -19.03 -7.78 -3.90
CA ASN A 192 -18.26 -6.96 -2.97
C ASN A 192 -19.15 -6.26 -1.92
N TYR A 193 -20.30 -5.74 -2.33
CA TYR A 193 -21.23 -4.99 -1.47
C TYR A 193 -21.79 -5.82 -0.31
N GLN A 194 -21.95 -7.13 -0.49
CA GLN A 194 -22.35 -8.04 0.58
C GLN A 194 -21.32 -8.16 1.70
N ALA A 195 -20.05 -7.91 1.38
CA ALA A 195 -18.95 -7.97 2.37
C ALA A 195 -18.70 -6.63 3.07
N GLY A 196 -19.16 -5.52 2.51
CA GLY A 196 -18.96 -4.18 3.09
C GLY A 196 -19.10 -3.05 2.08
N PRO A 197 -18.65 -1.83 2.43
CA PRO A 197 -18.71 -0.69 1.53
C PRO A 197 -17.95 -0.92 0.22
N VAL A 198 -18.48 -0.38 -0.86
CA VAL A 198 -17.90 -0.41 -2.21
C VAL A 198 -17.75 1.01 -2.72
N ILE A 199 -16.61 1.29 -3.32
CA ILE A 199 -16.35 2.55 -4.03
C ILE A 199 -16.53 2.29 -5.52
N VAL A 200 -17.31 3.16 -6.18
CA VAL A 200 -17.39 3.22 -7.63
C VAL A 200 -16.81 4.56 -8.07
N GLU A 201 -15.69 4.52 -8.75
CA GLU A 201 -14.95 5.71 -9.16
C GLU A 201 -14.77 5.78 -10.68
N GLU A 202 -14.51 6.96 -11.21
CA GLU A 202 -14.20 7.12 -12.63
C GLU A 202 -12.95 6.29 -13.01
N LYS A 203 -13.00 5.60 -14.15
CA LYS A 203 -11.85 4.91 -14.72
C LYS A 203 -10.85 5.94 -15.21
N ILE A 204 -9.64 5.92 -14.65
CA ILE A 204 -8.53 6.75 -15.11
C ILE A 204 -7.69 5.94 -16.10
N GLU A 205 -7.32 6.56 -17.21
CA GLU A 205 -6.51 5.97 -18.28
C GLU A 205 -5.22 6.78 -18.45
N GLY A 206 -4.08 6.10 -18.51
CA GLY A 206 -2.76 6.73 -18.63
C GLY A 206 -1.63 5.74 -18.36
N GLU A 207 -0.46 6.25 -17.98
CA GLU A 207 0.70 5.48 -17.57
C GLU A 207 0.83 5.51 -16.05
N GLU A 208 0.98 4.33 -15.43
CA GLU A 208 1.05 4.21 -13.97
C GLU A 208 2.48 4.41 -13.47
N SER A 209 2.65 5.18 -12.38
CA SER A 209 3.88 5.29 -11.59
C SER A 209 3.65 4.94 -10.15
N SER A 210 4.72 4.56 -9.46
CA SER A 210 4.75 4.23 -8.04
C SER A 210 5.69 5.18 -7.31
N PHE A 211 5.11 6.16 -6.62
CA PHE A 211 5.82 7.06 -5.73
C PHE A 211 5.99 6.44 -4.36
N GLN A 212 7.18 6.46 -3.79
CA GLN A 212 7.43 6.02 -2.42
C GLN A 212 8.29 7.04 -1.67
N ALA A 213 8.07 7.19 -0.37
CA ALA A 213 8.89 8.06 0.47
C ALA A 213 9.12 7.45 1.86
N PHE A 214 10.37 7.48 2.32
CA PHE A 214 10.68 7.24 3.73
C PHE A 214 10.30 8.43 4.59
N CYS A 215 9.85 8.15 5.81
CA CYS A 215 9.45 9.15 6.79
C CYS A 215 10.00 8.83 8.17
N ASP A 216 10.54 9.84 8.85
CA ASP A 216 10.94 9.79 10.26
C ASP A 216 9.86 10.40 11.19
N GLY A 217 8.71 10.81 10.62
CA GLY A 217 7.64 11.54 11.29
C GLY A 217 7.78 13.06 11.23
N LYS A 218 8.89 13.58 10.72
CA LYS A 218 9.14 15.02 10.56
C LYS A 218 9.47 15.40 9.12
N HIS A 219 10.20 14.54 8.43
CA HIS A 219 10.68 14.74 7.06
C HIS A 219 10.23 13.59 6.18
N LEU A 220 10.03 13.87 4.90
CA LEU A 220 9.87 12.88 3.84
C LEU A 220 11.14 12.85 2.98
N ILE A 221 11.58 11.65 2.62
CA ILE A 221 12.67 11.41 1.68
C ILE A 221 12.11 10.58 0.52
N PRO A 222 11.78 11.21 -0.61
CA PRO A 222 11.29 10.50 -1.78
C PRO A 222 12.33 9.53 -2.33
N LEU A 223 11.86 8.35 -2.75
CA LEU A 223 12.64 7.37 -3.50
C LEU A 223 12.51 7.64 -5.02
N PRO A 224 13.40 7.09 -5.86
CA PRO A 224 13.21 7.12 -7.30
C PRO A 224 11.87 6.49 -7.70
N GLU A 225 11.20 7.06 -8.72
CA GLU A 225 9.98 6.49 -9.27
C GLU A 225 10.22 5.10 -9.85
N THR A 226 9.23 4.25 -9.64
CA THR A 226 9.19 2.92 -10.23
C THR A 226 7.88 2.69 -10.96
N ARG A 227 7.87 1.73 -11.89
CA ARG A 227 6.66 1.20 -12.49
C ARG A 227 6.56 -0.27 -12.20
N ASP A 228 5.40 -0.70 -11.71
CA ASP A 228 5.06 -2.10 -11.50
C ASP A 228 4.36 -2.69 -12.74
N TYR A 229 4.63 -3.95 -13.03
CA TYR A 229 3.92 -4.76 -14.00
C TYR A 229 2.97 -5.73 -13.28
N LYS A 230 1.69 -5.38 -13.24
CA LYS A 230 0.67 -6.10 -12.45
C LYS A 230 -0.02 -7.22 -13.22
N ARG A 231 -0.04 -7.16 -14.56
CA ARG A 231 -0.77 -8.13 -15.38
C ARG A 231 0.03 -9.42 -15.58
N ALA A 232 -0.68 -10.54 -15.58
CA ALA A 232 -0.07 -11.88 -15.64
C ALA A 232 0.56 -12.24 -16.98
N PHE A 233 0.18 -11.59 -18.09
CA PHE A 233 0.60 -11.91 -19.45
C PHE A 233 1.18 -10.73 -20.20
N ASP A 234 1.99 -11.02 -21.22
CA ASP A 234 2.61 -10.05 -22.10
C ASP A 234 1.59 -9.11 -22.76
N GLY A 235 2.01 -7.86 -22.96
CA GLY A 235 1.15 -6.81 -23.54
C GLY A 235 0.09 -6.28 -22.58
N ASP A 236 0.38 -6.30 -21.28
CA ASP A 236 -0.50 -5.81 -20.20
C ASP A 236 -1.87 -6.49 -20.21
N LYS A 237 -1.87 -7.84 -20.28
CA LYS A 237 -3.06 -8.67 -20.40
C LYS A 237 -3.21 -9.63 -19.22
N GLY A 238 -4.42 -10.15 -19.07
CA GLY A 238 -4.76 -11.13 -18.03
C GLY A 238 -5.20 -10.50 -16.72
N THR A 239 -5.25 -11.32 -15.68
CA THR A 239 -5.64 -10.88 -14.32
C THR A 239 -4.54 -10.09 -13.65
N ASN A 240 -4.91 -9.17 -12.76
CA ASN A 240 -3.95 -8.52 -11.88
C ASN A 240 -3.30 -9.54 -10.95
N THR A 241 -2.00 -9.38 -10.74
CA THR A 241 -1.19 -10.14 -9.78
C THR A 241 -0.72 -9.22 -8.64
N GLY A 242 0.06 -9.75 -7.72
CA GLY A 242 0.75 -8.94 -6.69
C GLY A 242 2.01 -8.22 -7.18
N GLY A 243 2.31 -8.26 -8.50
CA GLY A 243 3.49 -7.71 -9.15
C GLY A 243 4.29 -8.79 -9.87
N MET A 244 4.58 -8.57 -11.15
CA MET A 244 5.37 -9.47 -12.02
C MET A 244 6.82 -8.99 -12.19
N GLY A 245 7.10 -7.79 -11.74
CA GLY A 245 8.39 -7.11 -11.82
C GLY A 245 8.20 -5.61 -11.86
N SER A 246 9.27 -4.86 -11.59
CA SER A 246 9.26 -3.41 -11.66
C SER A 246 10.52 -2.90 -12.38
N TYR A 247 10.47 -1.67 -12.83
CA TYR A 247 11.65 -0.96 -13.31
C TYR A 247 11.68 0.49 -12.80
N LYS A 248 12.87 1.03 -12.74
CA LYS A 248 13.14 2.48 -12.63
C LYS A 248 14.06 2.91 -13.76
N ASP A 249 14.07 4.21 -14.07
CA ASP A 249 15.03 4.77 -14.98
C ASP A 249 16.34 5.21 -14.27
N ALA A 250 17.30 5.68 -15.03
CA ALA A 250 18.58 6.19 -14.51
C ALA A 250 18.40 7.40 -13.57
N GLY A 251 17.34 8.20 -13.79
CA GLY A 251 16.96 9.34 -12.96
C GLY A 251 16.00 8.99 -11.84
N ASN A 252 15.35 10.03 -11.31
CA ASN A 252 14.35 9.91 -10.23
C ASN A 252 12.91 9.80 -10.74
N TYR A 253 12.69 9.82 -12.04
CA TYR A 253 11.39 9.71 -12.69
C TYR A 253 11.46 8.78 -13.91
N LEU A 254 10.32 8.28 -14.35
CA LEU A 254 10.20 7.28 -15.41
C LEU A 254 10.28 7.90 -16.81
N PRO A 255 10.57 7.10 -17.88
CA PRO A 255 10.78 7.62 -19.24
C PRO A 255 9.61 8.39 -19.84
N PHE A 256 8.37 8.10 -19.40
CA PHE A 256 7.16 8.79 -19.86
C PHE A 256 6.82 10.04 -19.01
N MET A 257 7.54 10.26 -17.91
CA MET A 257 7.36 11.40 -17.01
C MET A 257 8.32 12.53 -17.37
N THR A 258 7.91 13.74 -17.04
CA THR A 258 8.76 14.91 -17.02
C THR A 258 9.20 15.24 -15.59
N LYS A 259 10.18 16.14 -15.44
CA LYS A 259 10.56 16.68 -14.14
C LYS A 259 9.37 17.37 -13.46
N ASP A 260 8.54 18.08 -14.23
CA ASP A 260 7.36 18.77 -13.72
C ASP A 260 6.30 17.78 -13.18
N ASP A 261 6.18 16.60 -13.80
CA ASP A 261 5.27 15.56 -13.29
C ASP A 261 5.74 15.05 -11.94
N ARG A 262 7.04 14.81 -11.79
CA ARG A 262 7.66 14.41 -10.51
C ARG A 262 7.47 15.48 -9.43
N GLU A 263 7.71 16.75 -9.74
CA GLU A 263 7.53 17.86 -8.80
C GLU A 263 6.08 18.00 -8.37
N LYS A 264 5.10 17.74 -9.25
CA LYS A 264 3.67 17.72 -8.91
C LYS A 264 3.33 16.57 -7.95
N GLU A 265 3.85 15.38 -8.19
CA GLU A 265 3.64 14.25 -7.27
C GLU A 265 4.21 14.56 -5.89
N GLU A 266 5.43 15.09 -5.81
CA GLU A 266 6.05 15.51 -4.56
C GLU A 266 5.21 16.58 -3.84
N GLU A 267 4.66 17.57 -4.55
CA GLU A 267 3.78 18.58 -3.98
C GLU A 267 2.48 17.97 -3.41
N ILE A 268 1.86 17.03 -4.14
CA ILE A 268 0.67 16.32 -3.71
C ILE A 268 0.95 15.57 -2.39
N ILE A 269 2.04 14.80 -2.37
CA ILE A 269 2.44 14.02 -1.19
C ILE A 269 2.80 14.93 -0.01
N GLU A 270 3.49 16.03 -0.24
CA GLU A 270 3.79 17.01 0.79
C GLU A 270 2.53 17.64 1.41
N ARG A 271 1.47 17.86 0.63
CA ARG A 271 0.18 18.34 1.14
C ARG A 271 -0.48 17.29 2.03
N LEU A 272 -0.53 16.04 1.59
CA LEU A 272 -1.04 14.90 2.38
C LEU A 272 -0.23 14.72 3.67
N PHE A 273 1.09 14.74 3.57
CA PHE A 273 1.98 14.62 4.72
C PHE A 273 1.75 15.74 5.74
N ARG A 274 1.67 16.99 5.30
CA ARG A 274 1.38 18.13 6.18
C ARG A 274 0.04 17.98 6.89
N LYS A 275 -0.98 17.47 6.21
CA LYS A 275 -2.29 17.19 6.81
C LYS A 275 -2.19 16.12 7.90
N LEU A 276 -1.55 14.98 7.62
CA LEU A 276 -1.45 13.86 8.57
C LEU A 276 -0.44 14.13 9.69
N LYS A 277 0.63 14.85 9.39
CA LYS A 277 1.65 15.21 10.38
C LYS A 277 1.12 16.21 11.43
N GLY A 278 0.26 17.13 11.03
CA GLY A 278 -0.19 18.22 11.88
C GLY A 278 0.94 19.21 12.22
N ARG A 279 0.97 19.70 13.46
CA ARG A 279 2.00 20.64 13.94
C ARG A 279 3.22 19.88 14.48
N GLY A 280 4.41 20.28 14.03
CA GLY A 280 5.67 19.70 14.53
C GLY A 280 6.07 18.41 13.85
N SER A 281 6.14 17.32 14.61
CA SER A 281 6.44 15.97 14.12
C SER A 281 5.35 15.00 14.55
N ASN A 282 5.15 13.95 13.76
CA ASN A 282 4.25 12.85 14.09
C ASN A 282 5.00 11.50 13.93
N PRO A 283 5.54 10.95 15.03
CA PRO A 283 6.24 9.66 14.99
C PRO A 283 5.38 8.51 14.45
N GLY A 284 4.06 8.61 14.52
CA GLY A 284 3.13 7.62 13.97
C GLY A 284 3.27 7.38 12.46
N LEU A 285 3.87 8.35 11.73
CA LEU A 285 4.14 8.26 10.30
C LEU A 285 5.51 7.64 9.95
N ARG A 286 6.31 7.15 10.93
CA ARG A 286 7.62 6.55 10.65
C ARG A 286 7.50 5.33 9.72
N GLY A 287 8.43 5.20 8.78
CA GLY A 287 8.48 4.11 7.80
C GLY A 287 8.16 4.61 6.39
N ILE A 288 7.33 3.92 5.66
CA ILE A 288 6.79 4.35 4.36
C ILE A 288 5.28 4.53 4.50
N PRO A 289 4.81 5.70 4.95
CA PRO A 289 3.38 5.98 5.08
C PRO A 289 2.72 6.27 3.73
N PHE A 290 3.53 6.67 2.73
CA PHE A 290 3.11 7.00 1.38
C PHE A 290 3.86 6.13 0.37
N TYR A 291 3.19 5.13 -0.15
CA TYR A 291 3.43 4.52 -1.43
C TYR A 291 2.17 4.76 -2.26
N GLU A 292 2.23 5.83 -3.06
CA GLU A 292 1.12 6.26 -3.91
C GLU A 292 1.25 5.67 -5.30
N ALA A 293 0.19 5.03 -5.77
CA ALA A 293 0.03 4.71 -7.18
C ALA A 293 -0.59 5.91 -7.90
N PHE A 294 0.16 6.53 -8.81
CA PHE A 294 -0.34 7.59 -9.68
C PHE A 294 -0.64 7.07 -11.08
N MET A 295 -1.61 7.71 -11.74
CA MET A 295 -1.89 7.53 -13.15
C MET A 295 -1.65 8.86 -13.87
N HIS A 296 -0.65 8.89 -14.76
CA HIS A 296 -0.32 10.06 -15.59
C HIS A 296 -1.28 10.16 -16.76
N THR A 297 -2.14 11.14 -16.73
CA THR A 297 -3.10 11.43 -17.79
C THR A 297 -2.64 12.62 -18.62
N GLY A 298 -3.29 12.86 -19.77
CA GLY A 298 -3.05 14.09 -20.53
C GLY A 298 -3.37 15.41 -19.80
N LYS A 299 -3.92 15.32 -18.58
CA LYS A 299 -4.25 16.47 -17.71
C LYS A 299 -3.42 16.52 -16.42
N GLY A 300 -2.42 15.65 -16.30
CA GLY A 300 -1.55 15.51 -15.14
C GLY A 300 -1.85 14.24 -14.32
N PRO A 301 -1.13 14.05 -13.19
CA PRO A 301 -1.26 12.85 -12.36
C PRO A 301 -2.60 12.81 -11.62
N LYS A 302 -3.12 11.60 -11.44
CA LYS A 302 -4.28 11.26 -10.61
C LYS A 302 -3.88 10.18 -9.62
N ILE A 303 -4.35 10.24 -8.36
CA ILE A 303 -4.07 9.23 -7.35
C ILE A 303 -4.99 8.03 -7.54
N LEU A 304 -4.41 6.83 -7.68
CA LEU A 304 -5.17 5.58 -7.73
C LEU A 304 -5.43 5.00 -6.34
N GLU A 305 -4.40 4.89 -5.50
CA GLU A 305 -4.48 4.43 -4.12
C GLU A 305 -3.19 4.75 -3.36
N ASN A 306 -3.29 4.80 -2.02
CA ASN A 306 -2.16 4.80 -1.12
C ASN A 306 -1.94 3.41 -0.53
N ASN A 307 -0.67 3.02 -0.44
CA ASN A 307 -0.23 1.90 0.38
C ASN A 307 0.67 2.44 1.50
N SER A 308 0.51 1.91 2.72
CA SER A 308 1.22 2.40 3.90
C SER A 308 2.40 1.48 4.26
N ARG A 309 3.09 1.00 3.25
CA ARG A 309 4.17 0.02 3.33
C ARG A 309 5.12 0.13 2.14
N PRO A 310 6.33 -0.51 2.20
CA PRO A 310 7.20 -0.63 1.03
C PRO A 310 6.50 -1.35 -0.14
N GLY A 311 6.79 -0.96 -1.37
CA GLY A 311 6.33 -1.65 -2.58
C GLY A 311 6.91 -3.06 -2.72
N ASP A 312 6.21 -3.94 -3.40
CA ASP A 312 6.66 -5.29 -3.78
C ASP A 312 6.21 -5.57 -5.22
N PRO A 313 7.08 -5.54 -6.22
CA PRO A 313 8.55 -5.62 -6.15
C PRO A 313 9.31 -4.27 -6.18
N GLU A 314 8.69 -3.14 -6.10
CA GLU A 314 9.25 -1.80 -6.43
C GLU A 314 10.46 -1.40 -5.59
N ILE A 315 10.61 -1.92 -4.37
CA ILE A 315 11.74 -1.58 -3.47
C ILE A 315 12.90 -2.58 -3.56
N GLN A 316 12.79 -3.61 -4.36
CA GLN A 316 13.79 -4.69 -4.49
C GLN A 316 15.06 -4.28 -5.22
#